data_6df2db84cb6d1553e57c759cea093a8b
#
_entry.id   6df2db84cb6d1553e57c759cea093a8b
#
_cell.length_a   1.000
_cell.length_b   1.000
_cell.length_c   1.000
_cell.angle_alpha   90.00
_cell.angle_beta   90.00
_cell.angle_gamma   90.00
#
_symmetry.space_group_name_H-M   'P 1'
#
loop_
_entity.id
_entity.type
_entity.pdbx_description
1 polymer ?
#
loop_
_entity_poly.entity_id
_entity_poly.type
_entity_poly.pdbx_seq_one_letter_code
_entity_poly.pdbx_strand_id
1 'polypeptide(L)'
;MPKQVLFDVRLFAGGADLSGNSNKAEITAEYEDKDATNYRSAGWKEVLAGLASSAVTAEGQWEAGDPGKVDDNAWATLGGLGPWTISPTDATVGTLAYFTNALRSSYKLGGQVGEIAPWAGKASGSWPMVRGQIAHPPGTARTATGTGTSIQLGAIPAGKRLYAALHVLSVAGTATPTITARVESDNATGFPSPVTQLTFAGATAQGGQILRTDGTAITDDWFRIAWTISGTTPSFLLAAAIGIA
;
A
#
# COMPACT_ATOMS: atom_id res chain seq x y z
N MET A 1 11.06 10.27 14.84
CA MET A 1 10.27 9.39 15.71
C MET A 1 11.18 8.75 16.75
N PRO A 2 10.76 8.60 18.01
CA PRO A 2 11.51 7.82 19.00
C PRO A 2 11.52 6.33 18.63
N LYS A 3 12.31 5.52 19.34
CA LYS A 3 12.27 4.06 19.25
C LYS A 3 10.86 3.57 19.61
N GLN A 4 10.29 2.68 18.85
CA GLN A 4 8.93 2.17 19.06
C GLN A 4 8.95 0.64 19.20
N VAL A 5 8.04 0.11 20.00
CA VAL A 5 7.68 -1.29 19.99
C VAL A 5 6.48 -1.43 19.06
N LEU A 6 6.51 -2.45 18.21
CA LEU A 6 5.47 -2.69 17.22
C LEU A 6 4.28 -3.39 17.87
N PHE A 7 3.21 -2.66 18.20
CA PHE A 7 1.99 -3.20 18.80
C PHE A 7 0.79 -3.18 17.85
N ASP A 8 0.72 -2.22 16.96
CA ASP A 8 -0.44 -2.00 16.09
C ASP A 8 0.01 -1.82 14.63
N VAL A 9 0.74 -2.81 14.14
CA VAL A 9 1.17 -2.83 12.74
C VAL A 9 -0.05 -3.10 11.87
N ARG A 10 -0.25 -2.27 10.86
CA ARG A 10 -1.29 -2.49 9.85
C ARG A 10 -0.69 -3.03 8.58
N LEU A 11 -1.31 -4.09 8.08
CA LEU A 11 -0.93 -4.79 6.85
C LEU A 11 -2.12 -4.89 5.91
N PHE A 12 -2.02 -4.24 4.75
CA PHE A 12 -3.03 -4.32 3.71
C PHE A 12 -2.45 -5.03 2.47
N ALA A 13 -3.20 -5.96 1.90
CA ALA A 13 -2.81 -6.68 0.70
C ALA A 13 -4.01 -6.78 -0.26
N GLY A 14 -3.93 -6.15 -1.43
CA GLY A 14 -5.08 -6.07 -2.34
C GLY A 14 -6.29 -5.47 -1.63
N GLY A 15 -7.39 -6.21 -1.54
CA GLY A 15 -8.63 -5.79 -0.87
C GLY A 15 -8.77 -6.28 0.57
N ALA A 16 -7.72 -6.76 1.23
CA ALA A 16 -7.79 -7.32 2.58
C ALA A 16 -6.97 -6.52 3.60
N ASP A 17 -7.52 -6.37 4.80
CA ASP A 17 -6.78 -5.98 6.01
C ASP A 17 -6.35 -7.26 6.74
N LEU A 18 -5.06 -7.58 6.64
CA LEU A 18 -4.45 -8.77 7.23
C LEU A 18 -3.88 -8.52 8.64
N SER A 19 -4.06 -7.32 9.19
CA SER A 19 -3.48 -6.92 10.47
C SER A 19 -3.90 -7.82 11.62
N GLY A 20 -5.19 -8.18 11.67
CA GLY A 20 -5.75 -9.04 12.71
C GLY A 20 -5.29 -10.51 12.64
N ASN A 21 -4.76 -10.94 11.50
CA ASN A 21 -4.31 -12.30 11.25
C ASN A 21 -2.78 -12.42 11.16
N SER A 22 -2.05 -11.30 11.31
CA SER A 22 -0.60 -11.27 11.20
C SER A 22 0.05 -10.96 12.54
N ASN A 23 1.03 -11.74 12.92
CA ASN A 23 1.85 -11.50 14.11
C ASN A 23 3.30 -11.13 13.75
N LYS A 24 3.65 -11.25 12.47
CA LYS A 24 4.94 -10.82 11.92
C LYS A 24 4.73 -10.25 10.53
N ALA A 25 5.34 -9.12 10.27
CA ALA A 25 5.41 -8.51 8.95
C ALA A 25 6.78 -7.88 8.75
N GLU A 26 7.41 -8.13 7.62
CA GLU A 26 8.72 -7.60 7.28
C GLU A 26 8.70 -7.00 5.89
N ILE A 27 9.45 -5.92 5.72
CA ILE A 27 9.76 -5.34 4.41
C ILE A 27 11.26 -5.42 4.18
N THR A 28 11.66 -5.78 2.98
CA THR A 28 13.05 -5.71 2.52
C THR A 28 13.14 -4.81 1.30
N ALA A 29 14.20 -4.03 1.22
CA ALA A 29 14.56 -3.25 0.04
C ALA A 29 16.07 -3.28 -0.08
N GLU A 30 16.57 -3.85 -1.15
CA GLU A 30 17.98 -4.20 -1.32
C GLU A 30 18.44 -3.82 -2.72
N TYR A 31 19.74 -3.52 -2.84
CA TYR A 31 20.43 -3.44 -4.12
C TYR A 31 21.42 -4.60 -4.22
N GLU A 32 21.52 -5.17 -5.38
CA GLU A 32 22.54 -6.17 -5.67
C GLU A 32 23.91 -5.50 -5.72
N ASP A 33 24.90 -6.07 -5.03
CA ASP A 33 26.28 -5.65 -5.09
C ASP A 33 26.94 -6.18 -6.36
N LYS A 34 27.38 -5.30 -7.25
CA LYS A 34 28.19 -5.66 -8.43
C LYS A 34 29.65 -5.33 -8.17
N ASP A 35 30.51 -6.34 -8.29
CA ASP A 35 31.97 -6.16 -8.17
C ASP A 35 32.51 -5.39 -9.38
N ALA A 36 33.09 -4.23 -9.11
CA ALA A 36 33.76 -3.36 -10.08
C ALA A 36 35.27 -3.27 -9.86
N THR A 37 35.80 -4.14 -9.00
CA THR A 37 37.23 -4.16 -8.64
C THR A 37 38.11 -4.39 -9.86
N ASN A 38 39.14 -3.60 -9.99
CA ASN A 38 40.12 -3.68 -11.06
C ASN A 38 41.56 -3.50 -10.53
N TYR A 39 42.57 -3.63 -11.40
CA TYR A 39 43.97 -3.50 -11.00
C TYR A 39 44.38 -2.13 -10.42
N ARG A 40 43.55 -1.08 -10.58
CA ARG A 40 43.79 0.24 -10.01
C ARG A 40 43.09 0.45 -8.66
N SER A 41 42.30 -0.50 -8.19
CA SER A 41 41.58 -0.45 -6.92
C SER A 41 42.52 -0.57 -5.70
N ALA A 42 43.84 -0.66 -5.91
CA ALA A 42 44.88 -0.62 -4.86
C ALA A 42 44.64 -1.62 -3.71
N GLY A 43 44.07 -2.78 -4.02
CA GLY A 43 43.76 -3.83 -3.04
C GLY A 43 42.45 -3.69 -2.31
N TRP A 44 41.62 -2.70 -2.62
CA TRP A 44 40.27 -2.53 -2.07
C TRP A 44 39.21 -3.05 -3.04
N LYS A 45 38.16 -3.64 -2.49
CA LYS A 45 37.00 -4.03 -3.26
C LYS A 45 36.19 -2.80 -3.64
N GLU A 46 35.92 -2.60 -4.93
CA GLU A 46 35.02 -1.59 -5.45
C GLU A 46 33.64 -2.23 -5.76
N VAL A 47 32.55 -1.61 -5.30
CA VAL A 47 31.20 -2.14 -5.43
C VAL A 47 30.30 -1.08 -6.07
N LEU A 48 29.52 -1.50 -7.06
CA LEU A 48 28.45 -0.71 -7.68
C LEU A 48 27.09 -1.32 -7.35
N ALA A 49 26.08 -0.45 -7.21
CA ALA A 49 24.71 -0.89 -7.04
C ALA A 49 24.19 -1.53 -8.34
N GLY A 50 23.73 -2.76 -8.26
CA GLY A 50 23.07 -3.48 -9.34
C GLY A 50 21.55 -3.28 -9.31
N LEU A 51 20.80 -4.34 -9.60
CA LEU A 51 19.34 -4.28 -9.60
C LEU A 51 18.79 -4.14 -8.18
N ALA A 52 17.81 -3.24 -8.03
CA ALA A 52 17.07 -3.11 -6.80
C ALA A 52 16.00 -4.23 -6.69
N SER A 53 15.81 -4.75 -5.51
CA SER A 53 14.72 -5.67 -5.19
C SER A 53 13.98 -5.23 -3.94
N SER A 54 12.71 -5.56 -3.86
CA SER A 54 11.91 -5.37 -2.64
C SER A 54 11.00 -6.57 -2.39
N ALA A 55 10.68 -6.80 -1.13
CA ALA A 55 9.73 -7.84 -0.77
C ALA A 55 8.95 -7.45 0.49
N VAL A 56 7.77 -8.03 0.59
CA VAL A 56 6.95 -8.05 1.81
C VAL A 56 6.75 -9.50 2.20
N THR A 57 7.06 -9.85 3.45
CA THR A 57 6.73 -11.15 4.03
C THR A 57 5.81 -10.95 5.22
N ALA A 58 4.86 -11.85 5.40
CA ALA A 58 3.97 -11.83 6.54
C ALA A 58 3.66 -13.25 7.00
N GLU A 59 3.50 -13.40 8.31
CA GLU A 59 3.19 -14.66 8.99
C GLU A 59 2.14 -14.39 10.07
N GLY A 60 1.34 -15.38 10.39
CA GLY A 60 0.35 -15.26 11.47
C GLY A 60 -0.60 -16.44 11.57
N GLN A 61 -1.84 -16.16 11.94
CA GLN A 61 -2.89 -17.15 12.17
C GLN A 61 -3.79 -17.24 10.94
N TRP A 62 -4.04 -18.48 10.51
CA TRP A 62 -4.88 -18.78 9.35
C TRP A 62 -6.36 -18.52 9.65
N GLU A 63 -7.06 -17.94 8.69
CA GLU A 63 -8.50 -17.76 8.69
C GLU A 63 -9.03 -17.75 7.26
N ALA A 64 -10.21 -18.36 7.04
CA ALA A 64 -10.90 -18.45 5.75
C ALA A 64 -12.41 -18.22 5.90
N GLY A 65 -13.12 -18.10 4.78
CA GLY A 65 -14.58 -17.99 4.70
C GLY A 65 -15.15 -16.60 4.46
N ASP A 66 -14.28 -15.62 4.13
CA ASP A 66 -14.65 -14.25 3.75
C ASP A 66 -13.59 -13.69 2.80
N PRO A 67 -13.94 -13.02 1.70
CA PRO A 67 -12.98 -12.48 0.74
C PRO A 67 -11.88 -11.58 1.33
N GLY A 68 -12.11 -11.01 2.53
CA GLY A 68 -11.13 -10.23 3.28
C GLY A 68 -10.19 -11.06 4.16
N LYS A 69 -10.44 -12.37 4.30
CA LYS A 69 -9.62 -13.26 5.12
C LYS A 69 -8.34 -13.68 4.42
N VAL A 70 -7.38 -14.16 5.22
CA VAL A 70 -6.03 -14.50 4.75
C VAL A 70 -6.05 -15.51 3.62
N ASP A 71 -6.77 -16.63 3.81
CA ASP A 71 -6.78 -17.73 2.84
C ASP A 71 -7.43 -17.32 1.53
N ASP A 72 -8.64 -16.78 1.60
CA ASP A 72 -9.42 -16.38 0.42
C ASP A 72 -8.68 -15.32 -0.39
N ASN A 73 -8.13 -14.30 0.28
CA ASN A 73 -7.34 -13.26 -0.38
C ASN A 73 -6.03 -13.81 -0.95
N ALA A 74 -5.30 -14.63 -0.16
CA ALA A 74 -4.01 -15.14 -0.57
C ALA A 74 -4.12 -16.09 -1.77
N TRP A 75 -5.10 -16.99 -1.74
CA TRP A 75 -5.32 -17.96 -2.81
C TRP A 75 -5.81 -17.30 -4.10
N ALA A 76 -6.80 -16.42 -4.00
CA ALA A 76 -7.35 -15.71 -5.17
C ALA A 76 -6.33 -14.79 -5.86
N THR A 77 -5.34 -14.29 -5.14
CA THR A 77 -4.34 -13.35 -5.67
C THR A 77 -2.95 -13.97 -5.86
N LEU A 78 -2.79 -15.28 -5.65
CA LEU A 78 -1.52 -15.98 -5.85
C LEU A 78 -1.09 -15.90 -7.32
N GLY A 79 0.14 -15.47 -7.56
CA GLY A 79 0.65 -15.19 -8.91
C GLY A 79 0.17 -13.85 -9.51
N GLY A 80 -0.67 -13.10 -8.80
CA GLY A 80 -1.15 -11.78 -9.21
C GLY A 80 -0.29 -10.64 -8.66
N LEU A 81 -0.32 -9.51 -9.37
CA LEU A 81 0.27 -8.23 -8.94
C LEU A 81 -0.79 -7.40 -8.21
N GLY A 82 -0.39 -6.74 -7.15
CA GLY A 82 -1.27 -5.82 -6.43
C GLY A 82 -0.53 -4.99 -5.37
N PRO A 83 -1.22 -4.01 -4.77
CA PRO A 83 -0.65 -3.19 -3.72
C PRO A 83 -0.49 -3.99 -2.43
N TRP A 84 0.67 -3.79 -1.80
CA TRP A 84 0.95 -4.17 -0.43
C TRP A 84 1.33 -2.92 0.34
N THR A 85 0.71 -2.72 1.50
CA THR A 85 0.97 -1.56 2.36
C THR A 85 1.17 -2.02 3.79
N ILE A 86 2.26 -1.57 4.42
CA ILE A 86 2.54 -1.78 5.83
C ILE A 86 2.67 -0.42 6.50
N SER A 87 1.90 -0.19 7.57
CA SER A 87 2.12 0.90 8.52
C SER A 87 2.62 0.29 9.82
N PRO A 88 3.78 0.73 10.35
CA PRO A 88 4.30 0.25 11.62
C PRO A 88 3.50 0.74 12.85
N THR A 89 2.46 1.53 12.61
CA THR A 89 1.56 2.08 13.62
C THR A 89 0.10 1.89 13.20
N ASP A 90 -0.83 2.51 13.90
CA ASP A 90 -2.29 2.41 13.81
C ASP A 90 -2.94 2.81 12.47
N ALA A 91 -2.15 3.18 11.47
CA ALA A 91 -2.60 3.64 10.16
C ALA A 91 -3.53 4.86 10.20
N THR A 92 -3.34 5.78 11.13
CA THR A 92 -3.99 7.09 11.10
C THR A 92 -3.38 7.99 10.01
N VAL A 93 -4.13 9.01 9.56
CA VAL A 93 -3.66 9.92 8.50
C VAL A 93 -2.36 10.59 8.88
N GLY A 94 -1.40 10.60 7.97
CA GLY A 94 -0.07 11.17 8.17
C GLY A 94 0.94 10.22 8.84
N THR A 95 0.53 9.04 9.33
CA THR A 95 1.47 8.05 9.86
C THR A 95 2.29 7.40 8.76
N LEU A 96 3.50 6.94 9.12
CA LEU A 96 4.43 6.32 8.21
C LEU A 96 3.82 5.05 7.57
N ALA A 97 4.00 4.92 6.28
CA ALA A 97 3.62 3.73 5.52
C ALA A 97 4.70 3.34 4.52
N TYR A 98 4.86 2.05 4.32
CA TYR A 98 5.68 1.48 3.26
C TYR A 98 4.76 0.70 2.32
N PHE A 99 4.88 0.94 1.03
CA PHE A 99 4.04 0.24 0.06
C PHE A 99 4.75 0.03 -1.27
N THR A 100 4.30 -0.99 -1.98
CA THR A 100 4.82 -1.36 -3.30
C THR A 100 3.76 -2.11 -4.10
N ASN A 101 3.95 -2.18 -5.42
CA ASN A 101 3.26 -3.14 -6.27
C ASN A 101 4.05 -4.45 -6.27
N ALA A 102 3.47 -5.51 -5.75
CA ALA A 102 4.19 -6.76 -5.58
C ALA A 102 3.41 -7.96 -6.12
N LEU A 103 4.17 -8.91 -6.66
CA LEU A 103 3.68 -10.23 -7.05
C LEU A 103 3.55 -11.09 -5.80
N ARG A 104 2.37 -11.60 -5.49
CA ARG A 104 2.22 -12.64 -4.47
C ARG A 104 2.89 -13.92 -4.92
N SER A 105 4.11 -14.13 -4.47
CA SER A 105 4.99 -15.20 -4.95
C SER A 105 4.88 -16.50 -4.17
N SER A 106 4.38 -16.47 -2.94
CA SER A 106 4.14 -17.67 -2.15
C SER A 106 3.04 -17.51 -1.12
N TYR A 107 2.41 -18.63 -0.83
CA TYR A 107 1.48 -18.81 0.26
C TYR A 107 1.75 -20.19 0.89
N LYS A 108 1.83 -20.25 2.20
CA LYS A 108 2.01 -21.49 2.97
C LYS A 108 0.92 -21.58 4.02
N LEU A 109 0.34 -22.74 4.14
CA LEU A 109 -0.54 -23.17 5.21
C LEU A 109 -0.01 -24.49 5.76
N GLY A 110 0.03 -24.65 7.09
CA GLY A 110 0.44 -25.89 7.73
C GLY A 110 0.70 -25.65 9.21
N GLY A 111 0.78 -26.73 9.99
CA GLY A 111 1.00 -26.68 11.44
C GLY A 111 0.90 -28.07 12.03
N GLN A 112 1.13 -28.16 13.32
CA GLN A 112 1.02 -29.41 14.08
C GLN A 112 -0.39 -29.61 14.62
N VAL A 113 -0.78 -30.84 14.88
CA VAL A 113 -2.07 -31.14 15.50
C VAL A 113 -2.11 -30.55 16.90
N GLY A 114 -3.18 -29.77 17.17
CA GLY A 114 -3.39 -29.12 18.47
C GLY A 114 -2.89 -27.66 18.53
N GLU A 115 -2.26 -27.15 17.48
CA GLU A 115 -1.84 -25.75 17.37
C GLU A 115 -2.82 -24.94 16.51
N ILE A 116 -2.84 -23.62 16.73
CA ILE A 116 -3.54 -22.69 15.81
C ILE A 116 -2.83 -22.76 14.45
N ALA A 117 -3.59 -23.00 13.40
CA ALA A 117 -3.04 -23.13 12.05
C ALA A 117 -2.24 -21.88 11.64
N PRO A 118 -0.93 -21.96 11.39
CA PRO A 118 -0.15 -20.83 10.93
C PRO A 118 -0.26 -20.66 9.42
N TRP A 119 -0.14 -19.44 8.97
CA TRP A 119 0.08 -19.10 7.57
C TRP A 119 1.35 -18.27 7.39
N ALA A 120 1.93 -18.34 6.22
CA ALA A 120 3.02 -17.49 5.81
C ALA A 120 2.89 -17.14 4.31
N GLY A 121 3.23 -15.91 3.97
CA GLY A 121 3.18 -15.42 2.60
C GLY A 121 4.33 -14.48 2.27
N LYS A 122 4.68 -14.46 0.98
CA LYS A 122 5.67 -13.54 0.42
C LYS A 122 5.11 -12.86 -0.81
N ALA A 123 5.37 -11.56 -0.91
CA ALA A 123 5.15 -10.78 -2.11
C ALA A 123 6.46 -10.15 -2.57
N SER A 124 6.85 -10.40 -3.82
CA SER A 124 8.06 -9.87 -4.42
C SER A 124 7.73 -8.57 -5.17
N GLY A 125 8.42 -7.47 -4.81
CA GLY A 125 8.15 -6.16 -5.38
C GLY A 125 8.45 -6.10 -6.88
N SER A 126 7.50 -5.58 -7.62
CA SER A 126 7.64 -5.23 -9.04
C SER A 126 7.95 -3.74 -9.24
N TRP A 127 7.67 -2.93 -8.21
CA TRP A 127 7.98 -1.52 -8.14
C TRP A 127 8.89 -1.23 -6.94
N PRO A 128 9.49 -0.02 -6.87
CA PRO A 128 10.23 0.39 -5.68
C PRO A 128 9.38 0.26 -4.41
N MET A 129 10.03 -0.05 -3.30
CA MET A 129 9.40 0.12 -1.98
C MET A 129 9.32 1.61 -1.69
N VAL A 130 8.11 2.13 -1.68
CA VAL A 130 7.85 3.56 -1.45
C VAL A 130 7.67 3.80 0.04
N ARG A 131 8.44 4.72 0.61
CA ARG A 131 8.25 5.24 1.95
C ARG A 131 7.38 6.48 1.87
N GLY A 132 6.16 6.38 2.40
CA GLY A 132 5.16 7.45 2.35
C GLY A 132 4.36 7.55 3.63
N GLN A 133 3.12 7.97 3.50
CA GLN A 133 2.19 8.19 4.61
C GLN A 133 0.82 7.59 4.31
N ILE A 134 0.09 7.21 5.36
CA ILE A 134 -1.33 6.87 5.25
C ILE A 134 -2.10 8.15 4.90
N ALA A 135 -2.79 8.12 3.76
CA ALA A 135 -3.59 9.23 3.28
C ALA A 135 -5.10 9.07 3.56
N HIS A 136 -5.54 7.83 3.77
CA HIS A 136 -6.87 7.50 4.24
C HIS A 136 -6.79 6.28 5.17
N PRO A 137 -7.25 6.38 6.44
CA PRO A 137 -7.20 5.26 7.38
C PRO A 137 -8.29 4.24 7.10
N PRO A 138 -8.09 2.95 7.42
CA PRO A 138 -9.19 2.00 7.54
C PRO A 138 -10.02 2.39 8.78
N GLY A 139 -11.29 2.42 8.70
CA GLY A 139 -12.06 2.76 9.91
C GLY A 139 -13.52 2.98 9.59
N THR A 140 -13.90 4.19 9.26
CA THR A 140 -15.30 4.53 9.00
C THR A 140 -15.65 4.30 7.54
N ALA A 141 -16.71 3.52 7.31
CA ALA A 141 -17.23 3.30 5.97
C ALA A 141 -17.72 4.61 5.33
N ARG A 142 -17.46 4.74 4.04
CA ARG A 142 -17.88 5.90 3.24
C ARG A 142 -19.17 5.58 2.52
N THR A 143 -20.19 6.39 2.74
CA THR A 143 -21.55 6.21 2.19
C THR A 143 -21.94 7.31 1.21
N ALA A 144 -21.11 8.35 1.09
CA ALA A 144 -21.33 9.48 0.20
C ALA A 144 -20.02 9.96 -0.41
N THR A 145 -20.11 10.65 -1.55
CA THR A 145 -18.99 11.37 -2.17
C THR A 145 -18.37 12.34 -1.17
N GLY A 146 -17.04 12.43 -1.16
CA GLY A 146 -16.33 13.26 -0.20
C GLY A 146 -14.82 13.29 -0.38
N THR A 147 -14.15 13.88 0.60
CA THR A 147 -12.70 14.03 0.63
C THR A 147 -12.15 13.61 1.98
N GLY A 148 -10.93 13.12 1.99
CA GLY A 148 -10.15 12.81 3.19
C GLY A 148 -9.41 14.03 3.75
N THR A 149 -8.72 13.81 4.85
CA THR A 149 -7.82 14.80 5.46
C THR A 149 -6.61 15.02 4.56
N SER A 150 -6.17 16.27 4.44
CA SER A 150 -4.96 16.64 3.71
C SER A 150 -3.69 16.28 4.49
N ILE A 151 -2.64 15.91 3.77
CA ILE A 151 -1.30 15.70 4.28
C ILE A 151 -0.29 16.50 3.48
N GLN A 152 0.76 16.95 4.12
CA GLN A 152 1.84 17.68 3.45
C GLN A 152 2.96 16.69 3.10
N LEU A 153 3.18 16.48 1.79
CA LEU A 153 4.32 15.71 1.27
C LEU A 153 5.45 16.58 0.76
N GLY A 154 5.14 17.87 0.50
CA GLY A 154 6.01 18.79 -0.22
C GLY A 154 5.90 18.63 -1.74
N ALA A 155 6.44 19.61 -2.47
CA ALA A 155 6.48 19.60 -3.93
C ALA A 155 7.29 18.41 -4.45
N ILE A 156 6.88 17.90 -5.62
CA ILE A 156 7.52 16.74 -6.26
C ILE A 156 8.39 17.24 -7.42
N PRO A 157 9.72 17.16 -7.33
CA PRO A 157 10.60 17.61 -8.41
C PRO A 157 10.48 16.71 -9.65
N ALA A 158 10.85 17.24 -10.80
CA ALA A 158 10.92 16.48 -12.04
C ALA A 158 11.81 15.23 -11.89
N GLY A 159 11.37 14.12 -12.47
CA GLY A 159 12.02 12.83 -12.37
C GLY A 159 11.62 12.00 -11.15
N LYS A 160 11.03 12.61 -10.11
CA LYS A 160 10.37 11.92 -9.00
C LYS A 160 8.91 11.67 -9.33
N ARG A 161 8.32 10.68 -8.69
CA ARG A 161 6.93 10.27 -8.94
C ARG A 161 6.12 10.25 -7.65
N LEU A 162 4.88 10.70 -7.75
CA LEU A 162 3.87 10.40 -6.74
C LEU A 162 3.37 8.97 -6.94
N TYR A 163 3.40 8.19 -5.89
CA TYR A 163 2.82 6.86 -5.83
C TYR A 163 1.62 6.87 -4.90
N ALA A 164 0.60 6.11 -5.26
CA ALA A 164 -0.59 5.95 -4.43
C ALA A 164 -1.07 4.49 -4.46
N ALA A 165 -1.28 3.91 -3.29
CA ALA A 165 -1.90 2.61 -3.10
C ALA A 165 -3.30 2.80 -2.51
N LEU A 166 -4.29 2.10 -3.06
CA LEU A 166 -5.67 2.06 -2.60
C LEU A 166 -6.05 0.62 -2.30
N HIS A 167 -6.65 0.39 -1.15
CA HIS A 167 -7.23 -0.87 -0.70
C HIS A 167 -8.71 -0.67 -0.43
N VAL A 168 -9.58 -1.28 -1.22
CA VAL A 168 -11.04 -1.33 -0.99
C VAL A 168 -11.32 -2.57 -0.18
N LEU A 169 -11.57 -2.41 1.11
CA LEU A 169 -11.64 -3.49 2.11
C LEU A 169 -13.04 -4.08 2.24
N SER A 170 -14.06 -3.29 1.93
CA SER A 170 -15.44 -3.81 1.84
C SER A 170 -16.27 -2.96 0.88
N VAL A 171 -17.27 -3.60 0.29
CA VAL A 171 -18.27 -2.97 -0.57
C VAL A 171 -19.63 -3.52 -0.19
N ALA A 172 -20.59 -2.64 0.09
CA ALA A 172 -21.98 -2.99 0.34
C ALA A 172 -22.91 -1.97 -0.32
N GLY A 173 -24.18 -2.36 -0.48
CA GLY A 173 -25.23 -1.56 -1.12
C GLY A 173 -25.88 -2.29 -2.28
N THR A 174 -26.79 -1.62 -2.97
CA THR A 174 -27.53 -2.13 -4.12
C THR A 174 -27.36 -1.22 -5.35
N ALA A 175 -27.86 -1.64 -6.50
CA ALA A 175 -27.72 -0.92 -7.79
C ALA A 175 -26.25 -0.65 -8.16
N THR A 176 -25.41 -1.69 -8.05
CA THR A 176 -23.98 -1.67 -8.41
C THR A 176 -23.23 -0.52 -7.74
N PRO A 177 -23.08 -0.55 -6.40
CA PRO A 177 -22.34 0.49 -5.70
C PRO A 177 -20.93 0.58 -6.27
N THR A 178 -20.49 1.81 -6.55
CA THR A 178 -19.17 2.08 -7.15
C THR A 178 -18.50 3.21 -6.41
N ILE A 179 -17.21 3.03 -6.08
CA ILE A 179 -16.34 4.08 -5.58
C ILE A 179 -15.22 4.35 -6.58
N THR A 180 -15.03 5.61 -6.95
CA THR A 180 -13.89 6.09 -7.75
C THR A 180 -13.08 7.03 -6.89
N ALA A 181 -11.92 6.57 -6.43
CA ALA A 181 -11.00 7.38 -5.65
C ALA A 181 -10.00 8.10 -6.55
N ARG A 182 -9.46 9.24 -6.08
CA ARG A 182 -8.42 10.00 -6.74
C ARG A 182 -7.49 10.65 -5.72
N VAL A 183 -6.28 10.95 -6.14
CA VAL A 183 -5.35 11.79 -5.38
C VAL A 183 -5.46 13.20 -5.93
N GLU A 184 -5.76 14.15 -5.07
CA GLU A 184 -5.77 15.58 -5.37
C GLU A 184 -4.61 16.28 -4.68
N SER A 185 -4.07 17.32 -5.31
CA SER A 185 -3.07 18.23 -4.74
C SER A 185 -3.54 19.69 -4.78
N ASP A 186 -2.97 20.50 -3.90
CA ASP A 186 -3.18 21.96 -3.85
C ASP A 186 -2.00 22.61 -3.10
N ASN A 187 -1.80 23.90 -3.29
CA ASN A 187 -0.83 24.69 -2.53
C ASN A 187 -1.33 25.10 -1.14
N ALA A 188 -2.60 24.85 -0.83
CA ALA A 188 -3.23 25.21 0.44
C ALA A 188 -3.98 24.04 1.07
N THR A 189 -3.98 23.96 2.39
CA THR A 189 -4.65 22.90 3.17
C THR A 189 -6.16 22.84 2.95
N GLY A 190 -6.78 23.96 2.57
CA GLY A 190 -8.22 24.06 2.31
C GLY A 190 -8.63 23.58 0.93
N PHE A 191 -7.68 23.30 0.04
CA PHE A 191 -7.93 22.88 -1.35
C PHE A 191 -8.91 23.80 -2.10
N PRO A 192 -8.62 25.11 -2.23
CA PRO A 192 -9.49 26.01 -2.98
C PRO A 192 -9.47 25.74 -4.49
N SER A 193 -8.41 25.13 -5.01
CA SER A 193 -8.23 24.85 -6.44
C SER A 193 -7.58 23.46 -6.64
N PRO A 194 -8.24 22.36 -6.23
CA PRO A 194 -7.63 21.03 -6.25
C PRO A 194 -7.31 20.58 -7.69
N VAL A 195 -6.11 20.04 -7.86
CA VAL A 195 -5.66 19.41 -9.10
C VAL A 195 -5.66 17.90 -8.92
N THR A 196 -6.30 17.16 -9.82
CA THR A 196 -6.27 15.70 -9.81
C THR A 196 -4.94 15.19 -10.37
N GLN A 197 -4.17 14.49 -9.57
CA GLN A 197 -2.88 13.90 -9.95
C GLN A 197 -3.00 12.44 -10.41
N LEU A 198 -3.84 11.66 -9.75
CA LEU A 198 -4.08 10.24 -10.06
C LEU A 198 -5.58 9.93 -9.89
N THR A 199 -6.12 9.08 -10.77
CA THR A 199 -7.49 8.57 -10.67
C THR A 199 -7.47 7.06 -10.72
N PHE A 200 -7.96 6.40 -9.68
CA PHE A 200 -8.13 4.95 -9.64
C PHE A 200 -9.35 4.53 -10.47
N ALA A 201 -9.31 3.32 -10.99
CA ALA A 201 -10.49 2.74 -11.64
C ALA A 201 -11.63 2.56 -10.62
N GLY A 202 -12.87 2.72 -11.09
CA GLY A 202 -14.04 2.52 -10.24
C GLY A 202 -14.09 1.10 -9.67
N ALA A 203 -14.20 0.98 -8.35
CA ALA A 203 -14.27 -0.31 -7.66
C ALA A 203 -15.72 -0.62 -7.27
N THR A 204 -16.18 -1.81 -7.65
CA THR A 204 -17.50 -2.38 -7.31
C THR A 204 -17.39 -3.59 -6.40
N ALA A 205 -16.18 -4.01 -6.07
CA ALA A 205 -15.84 -5.14 -5.20
C ALA A 205 -14.57 -4.83 -4.40
N GLN A 206 -14.29 -5.67 -3.40
CA GLN A 206 -13.02 -5.66 -2.68
C GLN A 206 -11.85 -5.83 -3.67
N GLY A 207 -10.77 -5.12 -3.42
CA GLY A 207 -9.61 -5.16 -4.28
C GLY A 207 -8.60 -4.09 -3.96
N GLY A 208 -7.46 -4.12 -4.64
CA GLY A 208 -6.41 -3.13 -4.49
C GLY A 208 -5.93 -2.59 -5.82
N GLN A 209 -5.55 -1.33 -5.83
CA GLN A 209 -4.97 -0.65 -6.98
C GLN A 209 -3.76 0.17 -6.53
N ILE A 210 -2.76 0.26 -7.39
CA ILE A 210 -1.61 1.12 -7.15
C ILE A 210 -1.28 1.88 -8.43
N LEU A 211 -1.07 3.18 -8.30
CA LEU A 211 -0.79 4.08 -9.40
C LEU A 211 0.43 4.93 -9.10
N ARG A 212 0.99 5.52 -10.14
CA ARG A 212 2.06 6.51 -10.06
C ARG A 212 1.95 7.52 -11.18
N THR A 213 2.45 8.74 -10.94
CA THR A 213 2.58 9.78 -11.99
C THR A 213 3.72 9.43 -12.96
N ASP A 214 3.78 10.16 -14.05
CA ASP A 214 4.79 9.99 -15.12
C ASP A 214 6.18 10.56 -14.77
N GLY A 215 6.30 11.35 -13.70
CA GLY A 215 7.53 12.02 -13.29
C GLY A 215 7.58 13.50 -13.69
N THR A 216 6.50 14.04 -14.20
CA THR A 216 6.32 15.51 -14.33
C THR A 216 6.32 16.15 -12.93
N ALA A 217 6.97 17.28 -12.78
CA ALA A 217 7.02 18.02 -11.52
C ALA A 217 5.62 18.42 -11.06
N ILE A 218 5.36 18.30 -9.75
CA ILE A 218 4.14 18.81 -9.11
C ILE A 218 4.58 19.87 -8.10
N THR A 219 4.11 21.10 -8.30
CA THR A 219 4.49 22.26 -7.48
C THR A 219 3.68 22.36 -6.20
N ASP A 220 2.53 21.70 -6.16
CA ASP A 220 1.68 21.63 -4.97
C ASP A 220 2.35 20.80 -3.88
N ASP A 221 2.14 21.17 -2.63
CA ASP A 221 2.76 20.52 -1.47
C ASP A 221 1.77 19.79 -0.54
N TRP A 222 0.47 20.03 -0.71
CA TRP A 222 -0.60 19.34 0.02
C TRP A 222 -1.31 18.33 -0.86
N PHE A 223 -1.61 17.17 -0.28
CA PHE A 223 -2.25 16.05 -0.98
C PHE A 223 -3.38 15.46 -0.13
N ARG A 224 -4.43 14.96 -0.81
CA ARG A 224 -5.52 14.22 -0.15
C ARG A 224 -6.09 13.14 -1.06
N ILE A 225 -6.78 12.18 -0.45
CA ILE A 225 -7.66 11.26 -1.18
C ILE A 225 -9.05 11.88 -1.25
N ALA A 226 -9.61 11.93 -2.45
CA ALA A 226 -11.00 12.28 -2.69
C ALA A 226 -11.70 11.11 -3.38
N TRP A 227 -13.01 11.00 -3.24
CA TRP A 227 -13.76 9.90 -3.85
C TRP A 227 -15.15 10.34 -4.28
N THR A 228 -15.63 9.70 -5.35
CA THR A 228 -17.01 9.79 -5.82
C THR A 228 -17.66 8.43 -5.60
N ILE A 229 -18.87 8.43 -5.05
CA ILE A 229 -19.63 7.22 -4.76
C ILE A 229 -20.95 7.28 -5.51
N SER A 230 -21.35 6.13 -6.09
CA SER A 230 -22.65 5.91 -6.71
C SER A 230 -23.29 4.60 -6.22
N GLY A 231 -24.56 4.39 -6.55
CA GLY A 231 -25.34 3.24 -6.12
C GLY A 231 -26.42 3.62 -5.10
N THR A 232 -27.20 2.64 -4.66
CA THR A 232 -28.24 2.81 -3.65
C THR A 232 -27.73 2.26 -2.31
N THR A 233 -27.85 3.05 -1.25
CA THR A 233 -27.30 2.73 0.08
C THR A 233 -25.86 2.22 0.06
N PRO A 234 -24.94 2.90 -0.68
CA PRO A 234 -23.59 2.43 -0.85
C PRO A 234 -22.79 2.54 0.45
N SER A 235 -21.90 1.60 0.70
CA SER A 235 -21.00 1.61 1.84
C SER A 235 -19.66 1.00 1.44
N PHE A 236 -18.57 1.77 1.61
CA PHE A 236 -17.21 1.37 1.24
C PHE A 236 -16.26 1.57 2.41
N LEU A 237 -15.51 0.53 2.76
CA LEU A 237 -14.38 0.65 3.65
C LEU A 237 -13.12 0.65 2.81
N LEU A 238 -12.24 1.62 3.04
CA LEU A 238 -11.01 1.76 2.27
C LEU A 238 -9.83 2.23 3.12
N ALA A 239 -8.63 1.87 2.69
CA ALA A 239 -7.37 2.42 3.18
C ALA A 239 -6.54 2.89 1.99
N ALA A 240 -5.76 3.96 2.15
CA ALA A 240 -4.87 4.44 1.12
C ALA A 240 -3.57 5.00 1.70
N ALA A 241 -2.49 4.81 0.96
CA ALA A 241 -1.18 5.37 1.25
C ALA A 241 -0.67 6.14 0.03
N ILE A 242 0.05 7.24 0.27
CA ILE A 242 0.73 8.03 -0.77
C ILE A 242 2.16 8.33 -0.37
N GLY A 243 3.04 8.49 -1.34
CA GLY A 243 4.45 8.79 -1.12
C GLY A 243 5.18 9.17 -2.40
N ILE A 244 6.42 9.64 -2.25
CA ILE A 244 7.28 10.09 -3.35
C ILE A 244 8.50 9.18 -3.44
N ALA A 245 8.85 8.73 -4.65
CA ALA A 245 10.07 7.97 -4.91
C ALA A 245 10.69 8.31 -6.27
#